data_6211fb3e4c6c2f95ea0ae3e4471a35e9
#
_entry.id   6211fb3e4c6c2f95ea0ae3e4471a35e9
#
_cell.length_a   1.000
_cell.length_b   1.000
_cell.length_c   1.000
_cell.angle_alpha   90.00
_cell.angle_beta   90.00
_cell.angle_gamma   90.00
#
_symmetry.space_group_name_H-M   'P 1'
#
loop_
_entity.id
_entity.type
_entity.pdbx_description
1 polymer ?
#
loop_
_entity_poly.entity_id
_entity_poly.type
_entity_poly.pdbx_seq_one_letter_code
_entity_poly.pdbx_strand_id
1 'polypeptide(L)'
;MLFYAGLCVDKTLITAGVAIMLAGWSIAVFVLFRILLNTPDQDKRHAKVTSIALFMGWLGVAAYLLWLMTENSAALNFSRTAGIWFFLLPIVLTVSHRMIPFFSSRVLDNYVMVRPFWMLWLMLACIVAHGGLQWLEMTAYQWMADFPLALCALYLSYRWGFLRSFSVSLLAVLHFSFLWLGLSMTLYAVQSLVYMLSGNLLFGL
;
A
#
# COMPACT_ATOMS: atom_id res chain seq x y z
N MET A 1 -24.22 -6.47 -16.41
CA MET A 1 -25.39 -5.70 -15.96
C MET A 1 -25.06 -4.75 -14.78
N LEU A 2 -24.29 -5.13 -13.76
CA LEU A 2 -23.88 -4.24 -12.66
C LEU A 2 -23.05 -3.01 -13.09
N PHE A 3 -22.28 -3.14 -14.18
CA PHE A 3 -21.46 -2.03 -14.73
C PHE A 3 -22.33 -0.88 -15.32
N TYR A 4 -23.50 -1.21 -15.88
CA TYR A 4 -24.43 -0.22 -16.44
C TYR A 4 -25.32 0.44 -15.36
N ALA A 5 -25.56 -0.23 -14.23
CA ALA A 5 -26.28 0.38 -13.11
C ALA A 5 -25.46 1.51 -12.45
N GLY A 6 -24.12 1.44 -12.46
CA GLY A 6 -23.26 2.51 -11.97
C GLY A 6 -23.23 3.77 -12.82
N LEU A 7 -23.61 3.68 -14.10
CA LEU A 7 -23.69 4.82 -15.02
C LEU A 7 -25.00 5.66 -14.84
N CYS A 8 -25.98 5.11 -14.14
CA CYS A 8 -27.26 5.78 -13.86
C CYS A 8 -27.34 6.39 -12.47
N VAL A 9 -26.26 6.30 -11.66
CA VAL A 9 -26.26 6.95 -10.34
C VAL A 9 -25.97 8.42 -10.49
N ASP A 10 -26.92 9.25 -10.06
CA ASP A 10 -26.79 10.70 -10.08
C ASP A 10 -25.49 11.12 -9.35
N LYS A 11 -24.70 12.00 -9.97
CA LYS A 11 -23.45 12.57 -9.41
C LYS A 11 -23.67 13.12 -8.00
N THR A 12 -24.84 13.68 -7.74
CA THR A 12 -25.25 14.18 -6.41
C THR A 12 -25.28 13.06 -5.37
N LEU A 13 -25.81 11.89 -5.73
CA LEU A 13 -25.91 10.75 -4.81
C LEU A 13 -24.52 10.19 -4.48
N ILE A 14 -23.63 10.09 -5.48
CA ILE A 14 -22.24 9.67 -5.28
C ILE A 14 -21.52 10.66 -4.35
N THR A 15 -21.66 11.97 -4.61
CA THR A 15 -21.06 13.03 -3.80
C THR A 15 -21.53 12.96 -2.35
N ALA A 16 -22.82 12.79 -2.12
CA ALA A 16 -23.38 12.64 -0.79
C ALA A 16 -22.86 11.38 -0.08
N GLY A 17 -22.79 10.24 -0.77
CA GLY A 17 -22.23 9.00 -0.23
C GLY A 17 -20.77 9.13 0.17
N VAL A 18 -19.93 9.74 -0.67
CA VAL A 18 -18.53 10.02 -0.37
C VAL A 18 -18.36 10.97 0.81
N ALA A 19 -19.22 12.02 0.90
CA ALA A 19 -19.19 12.95 2.03
C ALA A 19 -19.53 12.27 3.36
N ILE A 20 -20.55 11.40 3.38
CA ILE A 20 -20.92 10.60 4.56
C ILE A 20 -19.77 9.64 4.94
N MET A 21 -19.18 8.96 3.97
CA MET A 21 -18.03 8.07 4.20
C MET A 21 -16.84 8.87 4.80
N LEU A 22 -16.55 10.05 4.26
CA LEU A 22 -15.47 10.90 4.76
C LEU A 22 -15.74 11.37 6.20
N ALA A 23 -16.97 11.71 6.54
CA ALA A 23 -17.35 12.07 7.90
C ALA A 23 -17.16 10.90 8.88
N GLY A 24 -17.59 9.69 8.53
CA GLY A 24 -17.35 8.49 9.33
C GLY A 24 -15.86 8.17 9.49
N TRP A 25 -15.09 8.30 8.39
CA TRP A 25 -13.64 8.07 8.43
C TRP A 25 -12.92 9.13 9.29
N SER A 26 -13.38 10.39 9.29
CA SER A 26 -12.85 11.45 10.18
C SER A 26 -12.95 11.07 11.65
N ILE A 27 -14.08 10.52 12.07
CA ILE A 27 -14.27 10.02 13.45
C ILE A 27 -13.29 8.89 13.75
N ALA A 28 -13.14 7.93 12.84
CA ALA A 28 -12.23 6.80 13.01
C ALA A 28 -10.76 7.25 13.13
N VAL A 29 -10.31 8.16 12.27
CA VAL A 29 -8.96 8.74 12.32
C VAL A 29 -8.74 9.49 13.63
N PHE A 30 -9.69 10.33 14.04
CA PHE A 30 -9.61 11.07 15.31
C PHE A 30 -9.47 10.12 16.51
N VAL A 31 -10.32 9.09 16.58
CA VAL A 31 -10.27 8.10 17.69
C VAL A 31 -8.94 7.35 17.69
N LEU A 32 -8.45 6.91 16.53
CA LEU A 32 -7.17 6.19 16.42
C LEU A 32 -6.00 7.07 16.87
N PHE A 33 -5.92 8.31 16.44
CA PHE A 33 -4.87 9.24 16.91
C PHE A 33 -4.98 9.50 18.40
N ARG A 34 -6.18 9.69 18.95
CA ARG A 34 -6.39 9.85 20.40
C ARG A 34 -5.90 8.63 21.18
N ILE A 35 -6.22 7.41 20.72
CA ILE A 35 -5.74 6.18 21.36
C ILE A 35 -4.22 6.10 21.27
N LEU A 36 -3.63 6.37 20.09
CA LEU A 36 -2.19 6.31 19.86
C LEU A 36 -1.41 7.26 20.78
N LEU A 37 -1.94 8.45 21.05
CA LEU A 37 -1.32 9.46 21.92
C LEU A 37 -1.45 9.09 23.41
N ASN A 38 -2.59 8.54 23.83
CA ASN A 38 -2.90 8.28 25.24
C ASN A 38 -2.44 6.91 25.74
N THR A 39 -1.99 6.01 24.85
CA THR A 39 -1.51 4.68 25.26
C THR A 39 -0.09 4.79 25.83
N PRO A 40 0.27 4.08 26.92
CA PRO A 40 1.63 4.03 27.45
C PRO A 40 2.66 3.51 26.43
N ASP A 41 3.94 3.80 26.66
CA ASP A 41 5.04 3.45 25.75
C ASP A 41 5.24 1.93 25.62
N GLN A 42 4.53 1.36 24.67
CA GLN A 42 4.79 0.04 24.10
C GLN A 42 5.37 0.22 22.68
N ASP A 43 5.81 -0.85 22.02
CA ASP A 43 6.27 -0.78 20.62
C ASP A 43 5.12 -0.35 19.67
N LYS A 44 4.98 0.95 19.47
CA LYS A 44 3.93 1.60 18.67
C LYS A 44 4.32 1.77 17.19
N ARG A 45 5.48 1.25 16.73
CA ARG A 45 6.00 1.52 15.37
C ARG A 45 4.99 1.17 14.29
N HIS A 46 4.43 -0.04 14.34
CA HIS A 46 3.41 -0.46 13.37
C HIS A 46 2.12 0.36 13.49
N ALA A 47 1.68 0.66 14.72
CA ALA A 47 0.46 1.47 14.94
C ALA A 47 0.62 2.90 14.39
N LYS A 48 1.79 3.52 14.58
CA LYS A 48 2.09 4.85 14.02
C LYS A 48 2.00 4.85 12.50
N VAL A 49 2.66 3.89 11.83
CA VAL A 49 2.63 3.78 10.36
C VAL A 49 1.21 3.57 9.85
N THR A 50 0.46 2.65 10.47
CA THR A 50 -0.92 2.38 10.07
C THR A 50 -1.84 3.61 10.27
N SER A 51 -1.68 4.35 11.38
CA SER A 51 -2.48 5.57 11.62
C SER A 51 -2.16 6.67 10.61
N ILE A 52 -0.88 6.84 10.25
CA ILE A 52 -0.46 7.80 9.21
C ILE A 52 -1.02 7.38 7.86
N ALA A 53 -0.95 6.09 7.51
CA ALA A 53 -1.49 5.59 6.26
C ALA A 53 -3.02 5.77 6.18
N LEU A 54 -3.75 5.53 7.28
CA LEU A 54 -5.20 5.80 7.35
C LEU A 54 -5.52 7.28 7.16
N PHE A 55 -4.71 8.18 7.71
CA PHE A 55 -4.87 9.62 7.48
C PHE A 55 -4.59 10.00 6.02
N MET A 56 -3.58 9.41 5.38
CA MET A 56 -3.31 9.63 3.95
C MET A 56 -4.45 9.10 3.07
N GLY A 57 -5.07 7.97 3.45
CA GLY A 57 -6.28 7.47 2.80
C GLY A 57 -7.46 8.43 2.94
N TRP A 58 -7.64 9.02 4.12
CA TRP A 58 -8.64 10.07 4.34
C TRP A 58 -8.42 11.28 3.43
N LEU A 59 -7.17 11.76 3.30
CA LEU A 59 -6.82 12.84 2.36
C LEU A 59 -7.11 12.43 0.90
N GLY A 60 -6.85 11.18 0.53
CA GLY A 60 -7.17 10.65 -0.79
C GLY A 60 -8.67 10.70 -1.10
N VAL A 61 -9.53 10.31 -0.13
CA VAL A 61 -10.98 10.39 -0.28
C VAL A 61 -11.46 11.84 -0.31
N ALA A 62 -10.88 12.75 0.50
CA ALA A 62 -11.17 14.15 0.46
C ALA A 62 -10.84 14.78 -0.92
N ALA A 63 -9.70 14.40 -1.50
CA ALA A 63 -9.33 14.82 -2.85
C ALA A 63 -10.29 14.27 -3.92
N TYR A 64 -10.79 13.04 -3.75
CA TYR A 64 -11.82 12.48 -4.64
C TYR A 64 -13.14 13.27 -4.55
N LEU A 65 -13.55 13.64 -3.33
CA LEU A 65 -14.71 14.50 -3.13
C LEU A 65 -14.53 15.86 -3.79
N LEU A 66 -13.33 16.45 -3.66
CA LEU A 66 -12.98 17.70 -4.33
C LEU A 66 -13.09 17.59 -5.85
N TRP A 67 -12.58 16.48 -6.43
CA TRP A 67 -12.74 16.21 -7.86
C TRP A 67 -14.20 16.08 -8.28
N LEU A 68 -15.03 15.39 -7.53
CA LEU A 68 -16.48 15.29 -7.83
C LEU A 68 -17.16 16.67 -7.88
N MET A 69 -16.72 17.64 -7.05
CA MET A 69 -17.29 18.99 -6.98
C MET A 69 -16.72 19.94 -8.02
N THR A 70 -15.42 19.82 -8.35
CA THR A 70 -14.69 20.81 -9.14
C THR A 70 -14.19 20.31 -10.49
N GLU A 71 -14.24 18.99 -10.73
CA GLU A 71 -13.67 18.29 -11.90
C GLU A 71 -12.16 18.51 -12.08
N ASN A 72 -11.47 18.90 -11.03
CA ASN A 72 -10.02 19.11 -11.06
C ASN A 72 -9.27 17.78 -11.18
N SER A 73 -8.64 17.56 -12.34
CA SER A 73 -7.88 16.35 -12.65
C SER A 73 -6.71 16.10 -11.70
N ALA A 74 -6.05 17.15 -11.18
CA ALA A 74 -4.97 17.00 -10.21
C ALA A 74 -5.47 16.40 -8.89
N ALA A 75 -6.68 16.75 -8.45
CA ALA A 75 -7.29 16.14 -7.26
C ALA A 75 -7.59 14.65 -7.46
N LEU A 76 -8.06 14.26 -8.65
CA LEU A 76 -8.27 12.85 -8.98
C LEU A 76 -6.96 12.06 -9.02
N ASN A 77 -5.91 12.61 -9.64
CA ASN A 77 -4.59 11.97 -9.71
C ASN A 77 -4.00 11.80 -8.30
N PHE A 78 -4.08 12.83 -7.46
CA PHE A 78 -3.67 12.71 -6.07
C PHE A 78 -4.47 11.65 -5.31
N SER A 79 -5.79 11.60 -5.48
CA SER A 79 -6.65 10.59 -4.85
C SER A 79 -6.21 9.16 -5.19
N ARG A 80 -5.94 8.87 -6.47
CA ARG A 80 -5.47 7.56 -6.93
C ARG A 80 -4.11 7.20 -6.33
N THR A 81 -3.17 8.13 -6.40
CA THR A 81 -1.82 7.94 -5.84
C THR A 81 -1.87 7.72 -4.32
N ALA A 82 -2.61 8.57 -3.60
CA ALA A 82 -2.75 8.46 -2.15
C ALA A 82 -3.43 7.15 -1.74
N GLY A 83 -4.47 6.72 -2.46
CA GLY A 83 -5.20 5.49 -2.19
C GLY A 83 -4.33 4.24 -2.27
N ILE A 84 -3.48 4.13 -3.27
CA ILE A 84 -2.64 2.95 -3.47
C ILE A 84 -1.31 3.09 -2.70
N TRP A 85 -0.54 4.15 -2.96
CA TRP A 85 0.85 4.26 -2.52
C TRP A 85 1.00 4.79 -1.09
N PHE A 86 0.10 5.65 -0.62
CA PHE A 86 0.22 6.24 0.71
C PHE A 86 -0.74 5.66 1.74
N PHE A 87 -1.75 4.90 1.30
CA PHE A 87 -2.72 4.26 2.19
C PHE A 87 -2.62 2.73 2.14
N LEU A 88 -2.98 2.10 1.02
CA LEU A 88 -3.15 0.64 0.95
C LEU A 88 -1.82 -0.10 1.14
N LEU A 89 -0.79 0.23 0.35
CA LEU A 89 0.49 -0.48 0.39
C LEU A 89 1.24 -0.32 1.73
N PRO A 90 1.33 0.86 2.37
CA PRO A 90 1.91 0.97 3.71
C PRO A 90 1.21 0.12 4.76
N ILE A 91 -0.13 -0.01 4.71
CA ILE A 91 -0.88 -0.89 5.61
C ILE A 91 -0.53 -2.35 5.31
N VAL A 92 -0.61 -2.77 4.06
CA VAL A 92 -0.29 -4.15 3.65
C VAL A 92 1.12 -4.54 4.09
N LEU A 93 2.13 -3.69 3.83
CA LEU A 93 3.51 -3.94 4.25
C LEU A 93 3.64 -4.05 5.77
N THR A 94 3.06 -3.11 6.49
CA THR A 94 3.16 -3.05 7.96
C THR A 94 2.50 -4.25 8.61
N VAL A 95 1.32 -4.64 8.13
CA VAL A 95 0.60 -5.82 8.61
C VAL A 95 1.33 -7.10 8.23
N SER A 96 1.80 -7.24 6.99
CA SER A 96 2.55 -8.41 6.52
C SER A 96 3.84 -8.61 7.31
N HIS A 97 4.61 -7.53 7.54
CA HIS A 97 5.85 -7.58 8.32
C HIS A 97 5.63 -8.07 9.76
N ARG A 98 4.46 -7.84 10.33
CA ARG A 98 4.10 -8.33 11.67
C ARG A 98 3.50 -9.73 11.62
N MET A 99 2.54 -9.96 10.73
CA MET A 99 1.68 -11.15 10.75
C MET A 99 2.32 -12.38 10.10
N ILE A 100 3.03 -12.21 8.98
CA ILE A 100 3.62 -13.37 8.28
C ILE A 100 4.61 -14.10 9.19
N PRO A 101 5.64 -13.47 9.78
CA PRO A 101 6.55 -14.16 10.70
C PRO A 101 5.87 -14.72 11.95
N PHE A 102 4.82 -14.03 12.44
CA PHE A 102 4.06 -14.51 13.60
C PHE A 102 3.33 -15.81 13.30
N PHE A 103 2.57 -15.88 12.22
CA PHE A 103 1.87 -17.11 11.83
C PHE A 103 2.84 -18.23 11.44
N SER A 104 3.91 -17.91 10.72
CA SER A 104 4.96 -18.88 10.38
C SER A 104 5.58 -19.51 11.63
N SER A 105 5.82 -18.72 12.68
CA SER A 105 6.38 -19.22 13.94
C SER A 105 5.43 -20.12 14.75
N ARG A 106 4.14 -20.07 14.47
CA ARG A 106 3.12 -20.92 15.14
C ARG A 106 2.87 -22.24 14.44
N VAL A 107 3.27 -22.34 13.18
CA VAL A 107 2.92 -23.46 12.30
C VAL A 107 4.15 -24.23 11.84
N LEU A 108 5.28 -23.55 11.62
CA LEU A 108 6.49 -24.18 11.09
C LEU A 108 7.43 -24.61 12.22
N ASP A 109 7.82 -25.89 12.24
CA ASP A 109 8.79 -26.41 13.19
C ASP A 109 10.16 -25.73 13.03
N ASN A 110 10.86 -25.48 14.14
CA ASN A 110 12.19 -24.87 14.17
C ASN A 110 12.27 -23.54 13.38
N TYR A 111 11.20 -22.75 13.43
CA TYR A 111 11.16 -21.46 12.74
C TYR A 111 11.82 -20.36 13.57
N VAL A 112 12.82 -19.68 12.98
CA VAL A 112 13.44 -18.49 13.57
C VAL A 112 12.76 -17.24 13.03
N MET A 113 12.12 -16.47 13.92
CA MET A 113 11.39 -15.26 13.55
C MET A 113 12.36 -14.14 13.15
N VAL A 114 12.31 -13.72 11.90
CA VAL A 114 13.12 -12.64 11.33
C VAL A 114 12.23 -11.45 10.99
N ARG A 115 12.41 -10.33 11.69
CA ARG A 115 11.65 -9.08 11.48
C ARG A 115 12.57 -7.86 11.52
N PRO A 116 13.40 -7.62 10.52
CA PRO A 116 14.31 -6.48 10.50
C PRO A 116 13.55 -5.18 10.25
N PHE A 117 13.42 -4.34 11.26
CA PHE A 117 12.68 -3.06 11.15
C PHE A 117 13.29 -2.09 10.13
N TRP A 118 14.61 -2.14 9.90
CA TRP A 118 15.24 -1.30 8.91
C TRP A 118 14.74 -1.61 7.48
N MET A 119 14.46 -2.88 7.17
CA MET A 119 13.86 -3.26 5.88
C MET A 119 12.43 -2.73 5.75
N LEU A 120 11.64 -2.77 6.82
CA LEU A 120 10.29 -2.18 6.80
C LEU A 120 10.36 -0.68 6.49
N TRP A 121 11.26 0.05 7.16
CA TRP A 121 11.43 1.48 6.92
C TRP A 121 11.93 1.78 5.50
N LEU A 122 12.87 0.99 4.99
CA LEU A 122 13.35 1.11 3.60
C LEU A 122 12.20 0.87 2.61
N MET A 123 11.42 -0.20 2.78
CA MET A 123 10.28 -0.49 1.90
C MET A 123 9.21 0.62 1.95
N LEU A 124 8.91 1.15 3.14
CA LEU A 124 7.98 2.27 3.28
C LEU A 124 8.50 3.54 2.60
N ALA A 125 9.80 3.85 2.74
CA ALA A 125 10.42 4.98 2.05
C ALA A 125 10.37 4.81 0.53
N CYS A 126 10.63 3.61 0.01
CA CYS A 126 10.52 3.29 -1.41
C CYS A 126 9.09 3.47 -1.93
N ILE A 127 8.07 3.02 -1.18
CA ILE A 127 6.66 3.22 -1.56
C ILE A 127 6.31 4.70 -1.63
N VAL A 128 6.73 5.49 -0.65
CA VAL A 128 6.48 6.94 -0.65
C VAL A 128 7.22 7.61 -1.81
N ALA A 129 8.46 7.20 -2.09
CA ALA A 129 9.23 7.70 -3.23
C ALA A 129 8.57 7.36 -4.57
N HIS A 130 8.12 6.11 -4.75
CA HIS A 130 7.38 5.70 -5.96
C HIS A 130 6.13 6.55 -6.16
N GLY A 131 5.27 6.65 -5.13
CA GLY A 131 4.04 7.44 -5.22
C GLY A 131 4.32 8.93 -5.48
N GLY A 132 5.38 9.49 -4.90
CA GLY A 132 5.82 10.86 -5.15
C GLY A 132 6.30 11.06 -6.61
N LEU A 133 7.12 10.14 -7.12
CA LEU A 133 7.58 10.17 -8.51
C LEU A 133 6.43 9.99 -9.50
N GLN A 134 5.46 9.13 -9.18
CA GLN A 134 4.26 8.96 -9.99
C GLN A 134 3.41 10.23 -10.03
N TRP A 135 3.20 10.87 -8.89
CA TRP A 135 2.46 12.12 -8.82
C TRP A 135 3.13 13.27 -9.58
N LEU A 136 4.46 13.27 -9.58
CA LEU A 136 5.28 14.24 -10.35
C LEU A 136 5.45 13.85 -11.83
N GLU A 137 4.82 12.77 -12.29
CA GLU A 137 4.92 12.23 -13.66
C GLU A 137 6.35 11.84 -14.07
N MET A 138 7.22 11.56 -13.08
CA MET A 138 8.63 11.19 -13.29
C MET A 138 8.81 9.66 -13.44
N THR A 139 8.04 9.04 -14.35
CA THR A 139 7.99 7.59 -14.54
C THR A 139 9.36 6.97 -14.84
N ALA A 140 10.23 7.68 -15.57
CA ALA A 140 11.57 7.21 -15.92
C ALA A 140 12.48 6.93 -14.70
N TYR A 141 12.18 7.47 -13.53
CA TYR A 141 13.00 7.34 -12.32
C TYR A 141 12.40 6.41 -11.26
N GLN A 142 11.21 5.86 -11.49
CA GLN A 142 10.52 5.00 -10.52
C GLN A 142 11.32 3.74 -10.18
N TRP A 143 12.11 3.20 -11.12
CA TRP A 143 12.96 2.03 -10.90
C TRP A 143 13.91 2.18 -9.70
N MET A 144 14.33 3.42 -9.37
CA MET A 144 15.21 3.69 -8.22
C MET A 144 14.53 3.36 -6.88
N ALA A 145 13.22 3.49 -6.81
CA ALA A 145 12.42 3.12 -5.64
C ALA A 145 11.94 1.65 -5.72
N ASP A 146 11.53 1.21 -6.90
CA ASP A 146 10.92 -0.10 -7.09
C ASP A 146 11.92 -1.25 -6.98
N PHE A 147 13.13 -1.08 -7.46
CA PHE A 147 14.16 -2.11 -7.43
C PHE A 147 14.56 -2.49 -5.98
N PRO A 148 14.94 -1.56 -5.09
CA PRO A 148 15.22 -1.92 -3.70
C PRO A 148 13.98 -2.45 -2.96
N LEU A 149 12.78 -1.95 -3.27
CA LEU A 149 11.53 -2.46 -2.70
C LEU A 149 11.30 -3.91 -3.11
N ALA A 150 11.47 -4.23 -4.40
CA ALA A 150 11.35 -5.59 -4.92
C ALA A 150 12.34 -6.54 -4.26
N LEU A 151 13.62 -6.16 -4.18
CA LEU A 151 14.67 -6.96 -3.54
C LEU A 151 14.34 -7.25 -2.08
N CYS A 152 13.91 -6.24 -1.31
CA CYS A 152 13.51 -6.41 0.08
C CYS A 152 12.32 -7.36 0.22
N ALA A 153 11.28 -7.20 -0.60
CA ALA A 153 10.09 -8.03 -0.55
C ALA A 153 10.38 -9.49 -0.90
N LEU A 154 11.15 -9.75 -1.96
CA LEU A 154 11.55 -11.09 -2.37
C LEU A 154 12.47 -11.75 -1.33
N TYR A 155 13.44 -11.01 -0.79
CA TYR A 155 14.32 -11.50 0.29
C TYR A 155 13.50 -11.86 1.54
N LEU A 156 12.57 -11.02 1.98
CA LEU A 156 11.72 -11.31 3.12
C LEU A 156 10.79 -12.50 2.85
N SER A 157 10.23 -12.63 1.65
CA SER A 157 9.45 -13.82 1.26
C SER A 157 10.25 -15.10 1.45
N TYR A 158 11.49 -15.10 1.00
CA TYR A 158 12.40 -16.25 1.18
C TYR A 158 12.70 -16.50 2.67
N ARG A 159 13.12 -15.47 3.41
CA ARG A 159 13.50 -15.56 4.84
C ARG A 159 12.35 -15.94 5.76
N TRP A 160 11.14 -15.56 5.42
CA TRP A 160 9.94 -15.93 6.17
C TRP A 160 9.45 -17.36 5.89
N GLY A 161 10.10 -18.07 4.95
CA GLY A 161 9.84 -19.47 4.71
C GLY A 161 8.72 -19.72 3.71
N PHE A 162 8.66 -18.94 2.63
CA PHE A 162 7.67 -19.10 1.54
C PHE A 162 7.54 -20.56 1.08
N LEU A 163 8.64 -21.25 0.78
CA LEU A 163 8.61 -22.65 0.32
C LEU A 163 8.06 -23.61 1.38
N ARG A 164 8.30 -23.32 2.66
CA ARG A 164 7.81 -24.14 3.78
C ARG A 164 6.34 -23.89 4.08
N SER A 165 5.79 -22.75 3.68
CA SER A 165 4.41 -22.37 3.93
C SER A 165 3.39 -23.27 3.22
N PHE A 166 3.78 -23.96 2.16
CA PHE A 166 2.91 -24.87 1.40
C PHE A 166 2.39 -26.07 2.21
N SER A 167 3.00 -26.38 3.35
CA SER A 167 2.48 -27.39 4.27
C SER A 167 1.11 -27.03 4.88
N VAL A 168 0.76 -25.73 4.92
CA VAL A 168 -0.51 -25.25 5.48
C VAL A 168 -1.12 -24.21 4.55
N SER A 169 -2.29 -24.54 3.96
CA SER A 169 -2.94 -23.75 2.90
C SER A 169 -3.14 -22.27 3.27
N LEU A 170 -3.61 -21.97 4.48
CA LEU A 170 -3.84 -20.60 4.93
C LEU A 170 -2.53 -19.79 4.99
N LEU A 171 -1.46 -20.42 5.47
CA LEU A 171 -0.14 -19.80 5.54
C LEU A 171 0.44 -19.58 4.13
N ALA A 172 0.24 -20.54 3.23
CA ALA A 172 0.68 -20.45 1.83
C ALA A 172 0.04 -19.24 1.12
N VAL A 173 -1.28 -19.05 1.28
CA VAL A 173 -1.99 -17.88 0.68
C VAL A 173 -1.39 -16.55 1.16
N LEU A 174 -1.10 -16.44 2.46
CA LEU A 174 -0.52 -15.23 3.04
C LEU A 174 0.87 -14.93 2.48
N HIS A 175 1.73 -15.94 2.39
CA HIS A 175 3.08 -15.84 1.80
C HIS A 175 3.02 -15.54 0.30
N PHE A 176 2.10 -16.19 -0.42
CA PHE A 176 1.93 -15.99 -1.85
C PHE A 176 1.48 -14.56 -2.18
N SER A 177 0.54 -14.03 -1.38
CA SER A 177 0.10 -12.63 -1.54
C SER A 177 1.25 -11.63 -1.35
N PHE A 178 2.14 -11.87 -0.39
CA PHE A 178 3.31 -11.02 -0.19
C PHE A 178 4.37 -11.18 -1.29
N LEU A 179 4.56 -12.40 -1.81
CA LEU A 179 5.46 -12.65 -2.95
C LEU A 179 5.02 -11.85 -4.19
N TRP A 180 3.72 -11.78 -4.44
CA TRP A 180 3.18 -10.99 -5.56
C TRP A 180 3.54 -9.51 -5.48
N LEU A 181 3.66 -8.95 -4.28
CA LEU A 181 4.17 -7.58 -4.12
C LEU A 181 5.60 -7.46 -4.67
N GLY A 182 6.49 -8.39 -4.31
CA GLY A 182 7.87 -8.41 -4.81
C GLY A 182 7.95 -8.56 -6.33
N LEU A 183 7.13 -9.46 -6.91
CA LEU A 183 7.05 -9.64 -8.36
C LEU A 183 6.50 -8.41 -9.07
N SER A 184 5.43 -7.80 -8.55
CA SER A 184 4.86 -6.58 -9.13
C SER A 184 5.85 -5.43 -9.14
N MET A 185 6.57 -5.21 -8.04
CA MET A 185 7.59 -4.16 -7.96
C MET A 185 8.78 -4.44 -8.89
N THR A 186 9.12 -5.71 -9.12
CA THR A 186 10.12 -6.08 -10.13
C THR A 186 9.66 -5.67 -11.54
N LEU A 187 8.40 -5.93 -11.88
CA LEU A 187 7.85 -5.55 -13.19
C LEU A 187 7.80 -4.01 -13.34
N TYR A 188 7.40 -3.28 -12.31
CA TYR A 188 7.45 -1.81 -12.33
C TYR A 188 8.86 -1.28 -12.52
N ALA A 189 9.85 -1.84 -11.80
CA ALA A 189 11.26 -1.46 -11.95
C ALA A 189 11.76 -1.69 -13.38
N VAL A 190 11.47 -2.86 -13.96
CA VAL A 190 11.85 -3.19 -15.34
C VAL A 190 11.19 -2.25 -16.34
N GLN A 191 9.88 -2.00 -16.19
CA GLN A 191 9.15 -1.09 -17.08
C GLN A 191 9.72 0.33 -17.02
N SER A 192 9.96 0.87 -15.85
CA SER A 192 10.52 2.20 -15.65
C SER A 192 11.93 2.31 -16.23
N LEU A 193 12.77 1.27 -16.03
CA LEU A 193 14.11 1.23 -16.57
C LEU A 193 14.11 1.19 -18.11
N VAL A 194 13.25 0.35 -18.71
CA VAL A 194 13.11 0.30 -20.17
C VAL A 194 12.58 1.60 -20.73
N TYR A 195 11.60 2.22 -20.07
CA TYR A 195 11.11 3.54 -20.44
C TYR A 195 12.21 4.59 -20.42
N MET A 196 13.06 4.59 -19.40
CA MET A 196 14.22 5.48 -19.31
C MET A 196 15.21 5.30 -20.45
N LEU A 197 15.44 4.04 -20.89
CA LEU A 197 16.44 3.71 -21.92
C LEU A 197 15.93 3.85 -23.36
N SER A 198 14.65 3.55 -23.60
CA SER A 198 14.08 3.45 -24.95
C SER A 198 13.01 4.50 -25.26
N GLY A 199 12.50 5.20 -24.25
CA GLY A 199 11.35 6.10 -24.37
C GLY A 199 10.02 5.38 -24.63
N ASN A 200 10.00 4.05 -24.64
CA ASN A 200 8.80 3.25 -24.92
C ASN A 200 8.36 2.48 -23.66
N LEU A 201 7.06 2.45 -23.39
CA LEU A 201 6.49 1.60 -22.34
C LEU A 201 6.41 0.16 -22.85
N LEU A 202 6.90 -0.81 -22.07
CA LEU A 202 6.75 -2.24 -22.35
C LEU A 202 5.31 -2.71 -22.22
N PHE A 203 4.60 -2.16 -21.23
CA PHE A 203 3.21 -2.47 -20.95
C PHE A 203 2.41 -1.17 -21.05
N GLY A 204 1.35 -1.19 -21.84
CA GLY A 204 0.42 -0.05 -21.96
C GLY A 204 -0.45 0.06 -20.69
N LEU A 205 0.13 0.60 -19.63
CA LEU A 205 -0.56 0.88 -18.36
C LEU A 205 -0.87 2.37 -18.24
#